data_1606da642a12d13f8873d08e402d549a
#
_entry.id   1606da642a12d13f8873d08e402d549a
#
_cell.length_a   1.000
_cell.length_b   1.000
_cell.length_c   1.000
_cell.angle_alpha   90.00
_cell.angle_beta   90.00
_cell.angle_gamma   90.00
#
_symmetry.space_group_name_H-M   'P 1'
#
loop_
_entity.id
_entity.type
_entity.pdbx_description
1 polymer ?
#
loop_
_entity_poly.entity_id
_entity_poly.type
_entity_poly.pdbx_seq_one_letter_code
_entity_poly.pdbx_strand_id
1 'polypeptide(L)'
;MKIIRIVTSLFASLALMAGISSCSIYNNLVELDEQVSAQWAQVENQYQRRYDLIPNLVSTVKGAASHETELYTQVAEARAKAGGVIKIDENILQDEEKFAEFQKAQDSLGGALQRLLSVTENYPELKTNQNFLALQDELEGTENRISTERKRYNDIAQKFNSEIRKWPGVMFAGKMGLKAKPYFTAAAQASTAPAVQF
;
A
#
# COMPACT_ATOMS: atom_id res chain seq x y z
N MET A 1 60.99 -2.78 -17.18
CA MET A 1 59.92 -3.46 -17.96
C MET A 1 59.04 -4.39 -17.11
N LYS A 2 59.55 -5.26 -16.22
CA LYS A 2 58.75 -6.20 -15.41
C LYS A 2 57.80 -5.47 -14.41
N ILE A 3 58.27 -4.41 -13.75
CA ILE A 3 57.43 -3.64 -12.76
C ILE A 3 56.26 -2.96 -13.45
N ILE A 4 56.45 -2.36 -14.63
CA ILE A 4 55.36 -1.69 -15.37
C ILE A 4 54.29 -2.73 -15.80
N ARG A 5 54.66 -3.93 -16.21
CA ARG A 5 53.71 -5.01 -16.54
C ARG A 5 52.94 -5.47 -15.32
N ILE A 6 53.53 -5.56 -14.15
CA ILE A 6 52.88 -5.92 -12.90
C ILE A 6 51.87 -4.82 -12.50
N VAL A 7 52.25 -3.56 -12.58
CA VAL A 7 51.38 -2.43 -12.26
C VAL A 7 50.17 -2.35 -13.23
N THR A 8 50.41 -2.52 -14.53
CA THR A 8 49.32 -2.53 -15.54
C THR A 8 48.37 -3.70 -15.35
N SER A 9 48.87 -4.91 -15.02
CA SER A 9 48.02 -6.05 -14.74
C SER A 9 47.16 -5.87 -13.46
N LEU A 10 47.75 -5.23 -12.43
CA LEU A 10 47.05 -4.92 -11.18
C LEU A 10 45.94 -3.90 -11.42
N PHE A 11 46.20 -2.85 -12.22
CA PHE A 11 45.19 -1.86 -12.61
C PHE A 11 44.07 -2.49 -13.48
N ALA A 12 44.41 -3.36 -14.42
CA ALA A 12 43.44 -4.05 -15.25
C ALA A 12 42.52 -4.97 -14.42
N SER A 13 43.10 -5.72 -13.46
CA SER A 13 42.28 -6.59 -12.58
C SER A 13 41.37 -5.79 -11.64
N LEU A 14 41.84 -4.65 -11.11
CA LEU A 14 41.06 -3.75 -10.27
C LEU A 14 39.91 -3.10 -11.06
N ALA A 15 40.14 -2.68 -12.30
CA ALA A 15 39.13 -2.14 -13.20
C ALA A 15 38.05 -3.19 -13.55
N LEU A 16 38.47 -4.46 -13.79
CA LEU A 16 37.56 -5.55 -14.05
C LEU A 16 36.66 -5.86 -12.84
N MET A 17 37.21 -5.91 -11.64
CA MET A 17 36.47 -6.10 -10.40
C MET A 17 35.49 -4.95 -10.14
N ALA A 18 35.88 -3.71 -10.39
CA ALA A 18 34.99 -2.56 -10.26
C ALA A 18 33.80 -2.62 -11.26
N GLY A 19 34.04 -3.09 -12.48
CA GLY A 19 33.00 -3.28 -13.48
C GLY A 19 31.95 -4.32 -13.08
N ILE A 20 32.37 -5.47 -12.58
CA ILE A 20 31.48 -6.54 -12.13
C ILE A 20 30.62 -6.08 -10.93
N SER A 21 31.24 -5.39 -9.98
CA SER A 21 30.52 -4.85 -8.82
C SER A 21 29.46 -3.82 -9.22
N SER A 22 29.73 -2.99 -10.22
CA SER A 22 28.81 -1.99 -10.72
C SER A 22 27.56 -2.61 -11.37
N CYS A 23 27.71 -3.68 -12.15
CA CYS A 23 26.60 -4.42 -12.74
C CYS A 23 25.70 -5.06 -11.67
N SER A 24 26.30 -5.64 -10.63
CA SER A 24 25.57 -6.25 -9.53
C SER A 24 24.69 -5.24 -8.79
N ILE A 25 25.22 -4.04 -8.51
CA ILE A 25 24.49 -2.97 -7.81
C ILE A 25 23.33 -2.47 -8.67
N TYR A 26 23.57 -2.23 -9.96
CA TYR A 26 22.55 -1.81 -10.89
C TYR A 26 21.39 -2.83 -10.93
N ASN A 27 21.70 -4.11 -11.11
CA ASN A 27 20.70 -5.16 -11.15
C ASN A 27 19.93 -5.29 -9.85
N ASN A 28 20.59 -5.17 -8.69
CA ASN A 28 19.92 -5.18 -7.39
C ASN A 28 18.93 -4.02 -7.22
N LEU A 29 19.26 -2.82 -7.70
CA LEU A 29 18.34 -1.67 -7.65
C LEU A 29 17.11 -1.88 -8.55
N VAL A 30 17.31 -2.43 -9.74
CA VAL A 30 16.20 -2.81 -10.65
C VAL A 30 15.31 -3.85 -9.98
N GLU A 31 15.91 -4.90 -9.42
CA GLU A 31 15.17 -5.97 -8.74
C GLU A 31 14.34 -5.45 -7.57
N LEU A 32 14.90 -4.56 -6.76
CA LEU A 32 14.18 -3.95 -5.63
C LEU A 32 13.04 -3.03 -6.10
N ASP A 33 13.22 -2.27 -7.18
CA ASP A 33 12.17 -1.43 -7.75
C ASP A 33 11.00 -2.27 -8.28
N GLU A 34 11.31 -3.36 -8.97
CA GLU A 34 10.32 -4.34 -9.43
C GLU A 34 9.60 -5.03 -8.25
N GLN A 35 10.32 -5.37 -7.18
CA GLN A 35 9.71 -5.93 -5.97
C GLN A 35 8.73 -4.95 -5.32
N VAL A 36 9.06 -3.65 -5.27
CA VAL A 36 8.14 -2.62 -4.77
C VAL A 36 6.88 -2.56 -5.63
N SER A 37 7.03 -2.55 -6.95
CA SER A 37 5.93 -2.50 -7.90
C SER A 37 5.03 -3.74 -7.81
N ALA A 38 5.63 -4.92 -7.71
CA ALA A 38 4.90 -6.18 -7.54
C ALA A 38 4.13 -6.23 -6.22
N GLN A 39 4.73 -5.74 -5.12
CA GLN A 39 4.06 -5.70 -3.83
C GLN A 39 2.95 -4.63 -3.79
N TRP A 40 3.14 -3.51 -4.50
CA TRP A 40 2.09 -2.51 -4.67
C TRP A 40 0.86 -3.11 -5.36
N ALA A 41 1.05 -3.89 -6.41
CA ALA A 41 -0.05 -4.58 -7.09
C ALA A 41 -0.83 -5.52 -6.14
N GLN A 42 -0.18 -6.15 -5.14
CA GLN A 42 -0.88 -6.94 -4.13
C GLN A 42 -1.75 -6.05 -3.22
N VAL A 43 -1.24 -4.87 -2.83
CA VAL A 43 -2.01 -3.88 -2.07
C VAL A 43 -3.24 -3.43 -2.87
N GLU A 44 -3.06 -3.06 -4.14
CA GLU A 44 -4.16 -2.64 -5.03
C GLU A 44 -5.22 -3.72 -5.18
N ASN A 45 -4.82 -4.98 -5.37
CA ASN A 45 -5.74 -6.12 -5.46
C ASN A 45 -6.63 -6.25 -4.22
N GLN A 46 -6.09 -6.02 -3.00
CA GLN A 46 -6.90 -6.07 -1.78
C GLN A 46 -7.85 -4.87 -1.67
N TYR A 47 -7.42 -3.68 -2.08
CA TYR A 47 -8.29 -2.52 -2.13
C TYR A 47 -9.42 -2.69 -3.17
N GLN A 48 -9.09 -3.26 -4.33
CA GLN A 48 -10.11 -3.57 -5.35
C GLN A 48 -11.13 -4.57 -4.81
N ARG A 49 -10.67 -5.64 -4.13
CA ARG A 49 -11.58 -6.61 -3.51
C ARG A 49 -12.51 -5.95 -2.50
N ARG A 50 -11.99 -5.08 -1.63
CA ARG A 50 -12.83 -4.29 -0.71
C ARG A 50 -13.85 -3.45 -1.46
N TYR A 51 -13.43 -2.74 -2.50
CA TYR A 51 -14.29 -1.90 -3.33
C TYR A 51 -15.45 -2.67 -3.97
N ASP A 52 -15.19 -3.91 -4.38
CA ASP A 52 -16.17 -4.77 -5.04
C ASP A 52 -17.18 -5.39 -4.06
N LEU A 53 -16.83 -5.56 -2.79
CA LEU A 53 -17.74 -6.06 -1.75
C LEU A 53 -18.80 -5.04 -1.31
N ILE A 54 -18.50 -3.74 -1.42
CA ILE A 54 -19.34 -2.67 -0.87
C ILE A 54 -20.76 -2.64 -1.45
N PRO A 55 -21.01 -2.76 -2.77
CA PRO A 55 -22.37 -2.73 -3.31
C PRO A 55 -23.26 -3.82 -2.73
N ASN A 56 -22.72 -5.03 -2.57
CA ASN A 56 -23.45 -6.17 -2.02
C ASN A 56 -23.75 -5.95 -0.53
N LEU A 57 -22.78 -5.46 0.23
CA LEU A 57 -22.95 -5.14 1.64
C LEU A 57 -24.02 -4.06 1.83
N VAL A 58 -23.94 -2.95 1.11
CA VAL A 58 -24.91 -1.84 1.17
C VAL A 58 -26.31 -2.33 0.78
N SER A 59 -26.42 -3.14 -0.28
CA SER A 59 -27.70 -3.69 -0.72
C SER A 59 -28.36 -4.58 0.35
N THR A 60 -27.55 -5.43 1.00
CA THR A 60 -28.03 -6.34 2.05
C THR A 60 -28.49 -5.56 3.29
N VAL A 61 -27.71 -4.57 3.74
CA VAL A 61 -28.06 -3.74 4.89
C VAL A 61 -29.29 -2.88 4.60
N LYS A 62 -29.39 -2.29 3.40
CA LYS A 62 -30.51 -1.43 3.00
C LYS A 62 -31.84 -2.19 2.99
N GLY A 63 -31.83 -3.50 2.75
CA GLY A 63 -33.03 -4.34 2.80
C GLY A 63 -33.65 -4.39 4.21
N ALA A 64 -32.86 -4.32 5.27
CA ALA A 64 -33.32 -4.37 6.66
C ALA A 64 -33.38 -2.98 7.32
N ALA A 65 -32.48 -2.06 6.96
CA ALA A 65 -32.30 -0.76 7.59
C ALA A 65 -32.57 0.39 6.61
N SER A 66 -33.73 0.39 5.96
CA SER A 66 -34.10 1.34 4.88
C SER A 66 -34.09 2.82 5.27
N HIS A 67 -34.14 3.14 6.56
CA HIS A 67 -34.20 4.51 7.08
C HIS A 67 -32.81 5.20 7.21
N GLU A 68 -31.71 4.46 7.06
CA GLU A 68 -30.33 4.96 7.24
C GLU A 68 -29.77 5.61 5.95
N THR A 69 -30.56 6.47 5.31
CA THR A 69 -30.24 7.08 4.00
C THR A 69 -28.94 7.88 4.01
N GLU A 70 -28.67 8.63 5.07
CA GLU A 70 -27.44 9.43 5.19
C GLU A 70 -26.19 8.55 5.23
N LEU A 71 -26.25 7.45 5.96
CA LEU A 71 -25.15 6.50 6.06
C LEU A 71 -24.79 5.88 4.70
N TYR A 72 -25.81 5.48 3.93
CA TYR A 72 -25.59 4.94 2.58
C TYR A 72 -24.96 5.97 1.64
N THR A 73 -25.38 7.22 1.77
CA THR A 73 -24.80 8.36 1.01
C THR A 73 -23.33 8.53 1.36
N GLN A 74 -22.98 8.52 2.66
CA GLN A 74 -21.58 8.62 3.11
C GLN A 74 -20.71 7.48 2.59
N VAL A 75 -21.22 6.24 2.60
CA VAL A 75 -20.49 5.08 2.05
C VAL A 75 -20.32 5.22 0.53
N ALA A 76 -21.36 5.65 -0.19
CA ALA A 76 -21.29 5.84 -1.64
C ALA A 76 -20.30 6.95 -2.04
N GLU A 77 -20.28 8.06 -1.31
CA GLU A 77 -19.32 9.15 -1.53
C GLU A 77 -17.89 8.74 -1.24
N ALA A 78 -17.67 8.05 -0.10
CA ALA A 78 -16.35 7.55 0.26
C ALA A 78 -15.86 6.51 -0.76
N ARG A 79 -16.75 5.63 -1.25
CA ARG A 79 -16.46 4.67 -2.31
C ARG A 79 -16.09 5.37 -3.61
N ALA A 80 -16.83 6.41 -4.02
CA ALA A 80 -16.55 7.17 -5.23
C ALA A 80 -15.17 7.84 -5.17
N LYS A 81 -14.83 8.45 -4.03
CA LYS A 81 -13.50 9.06 -3.80
C LYS A 81 -12.40 8.02 -3.87
N ALA A 82 -12.54 6.90 -3.15
CA ALA A 82 -11.55 5.82 -3.15
C ALA A 82 -11.35 5.22 -4.55
N GLY A 83 -12.44 5.00 -5.32
CA GLY A 83 -12.39 4.47 -6.67
C GLY A 83 -11.79 5.46 -7.70
N GLY A 84 -11.99 6.76 -7.49
CA GLY A 84 -11.37 7.81 -8.31
C GLY A 84 -9.85 7.78 -8.21
N VAL A 85 -9.32 7.60 -7.01
CA VAL A 85 -7.88 7.62 -6.75
C VAL A 85 -7.19 6.30 -7.17
N ILE A 86 -7.87 5.15 -7.12
CA ILE A 86 -7.32 3.86 -7.62
C ILE A 86 -7.03 3.91 -9.14
N LYS A 87 -7.78 4.71 -9.91
CA LYS A 87 -7.63 4.79 -11.37
C LYS A 87 -6.55 5.77 -11.84
N ILE A 88 -5.88 6.47 -10.94
CA ILE A 88 -5.27 7.77 -11.32
C ILE A 88 -3.81 7.69 -11.71
N ASP A 89 -2.94 6.77 -11.30
CA ASP A 89 -1.57 7.01 -11.78
C ASP A 89 -0.58 5.84 -11.58
N GLU A 90 0.11 5.47 -12.66
CA GLU A 90 1.34 4.66 -12.64
C GLU A 90 2.45 5.34 -11.82
N ASN A 91 2.33 6.63 -11.51
CA ASN A 91 3.32 7.43 -10.78
C ASN A 91 3.02 7.63 -9.30
N ILE A 92 1.98 7.03 -8.74
CA ILE A 92 1.60 7.20 -7.33
C ILE A 92 2.75 6.85 -6.36
N LEU A 93 3.61 5.90 -6.73
CA LEU A 93 4.76 5.48 -5.94
C LEU A 93 5.96 6.45 -6.01
N GLN A 94 5.87 7.50 -6.82
CA GLN A 94 6.91 8.50 -6.99
C GLN A 94 6.48 9.89 -6.50
N ASP A 95 5.22 10.01 -6.05
CA ASP A 95 4.58 11.26 -5.62
C ASP A 95 3.99 11.09 -4.23
N GLU A 96 4.64 11.68 -3.23
CA GLU A 96 4.25 11.56 -1.83
C GLU A 96 2.87 12.18 -1.54
N GLU A 97 2.50 13.25 -2.24
CA GLU A 97 1.23 13.95 -2.06
C GLU A 97 0.07 13.10 -2.60
N LYS A 98 0.21 12.54 -3.80
CA LYS A 98 -0.77 11.63 -4.38
C LYS A 98 -0.92 10.35 -3.56
N PHE A 99 0.18 9.82 -3.05
CA PHE A 99 0.15 8.64 -2.18
C PHE A 99 -0.60 8.93 -0.87
N ALA A 100 -0.36 10.10 -0.26
CA ALA A 100 -1.08 10.53 0.94
C ALA A 100 -2.57 10.73 0.68
N GLU A 101 -2.94 11.31 -0.48
CA GLU A 101 -4.34 11.46 -0.90
C GLU A 101 -5.01 10.09 -1.07
N PHE A 102 -4.34 9.15 -1.74
CA PHE A 102 -4.79 7.77 -1.86
C PHE A 102 -5.03 7.14 -0.49
N GLN A 103 -4.04 7.21 0.41
CA GLN A 103 -4.18 6.65 1.75
C GLN A 103 -5.37 7.26 2.49
N LYS A 104 -5.53 8.58 2.44
CA LYS A 104 -6.63 9.30 3.09
C LYS A 104 -8.00 8.88 2.55
N ALA A 105 -8.12 8.69 1.24
CA ALA A 105 -9.37 8.24 0.62
C ALA A 105 -9.71 6.81 1.05
N GLN A 106 -8.72 5.92 1.11
CA GLN A 106 -8.88 4.54 1.56
C GLN A 106 -9.25 4.45 3.05
N ASP A 107 -8.61 5.24 3.90
CA ASP A 107 -8.89 5.30 5.34
C ASP A 107 -10.31 5.89 5.60
N SER A 108 -10.74 6.89 4.82
CA SER A 108 -12.10 7.44 4.87
C SER A 108 -13.16 6.38 4.54
N LEU A 109 -12.91 5.57 3.50
CA LEU A 109 -13.79 4.47 3.13
C LEU A 109 -13.87 3.41 4.24
N GLY A 110 -12.73 3.04 4.83
CA GLY A 110 -12.69 2.13 5.98
C GLY A 110 -13.55 2.64 7.15
N GLY A 111 -13.43 3.91 7.50
CA GLY A 111 -14.24 4.53 8.56
C GLY A 111 -15.75 4.56 8.23
N ALA A 112 -16.13 4.79 6.97
CA ALA A 112 -17.53 4.73 6.56
C ALA A 112 -18.10 3.31 6.66
N LEU A 113 -17.31 2.29 6.29
CA LEU A 113 -17.70 0.88 6.41
C LEU A 113 -17.84 0.45 7.88
N GLN A 114 -16.94 0.88 8.76
CA GLN A 114 -17.06 0.61 10.20
C GLN A 114 -18.36 1.21 10.77
N ARG A 115 -18.72 2.44 10.39
CA ARG A 115 -19.99 3.03 10.79
C ARG A 115 -21.18 2.25 10.26
N LEU A 116 -21.13 1.79 9.01
CA LEU A 116 -22.19 0.94 8.43
C LEU A 116 -22.37 -0.34 9.24
N LEU A 117 -21.28 -1.01 9.60
CA LEU A 117 -21.34 -2.24 10.41
C LEU A 117 -21.83 -1.97 11.83
N SER A 118 -21.43 -0.84 12.45
CA SER A 118 -21.91 -0.47 13.79
C SER A 118 -23.43 -0.26 13.85
N VAL A 119 -24.01 0.36 12.82
CA VAL A 119 -25.49 0.57 12.77
C VAL A 119 -26.23 -0.76 12.67
N THR A 120 -25.66 -1.77 12.03
CA THR A 120 -26.32 -3.09 11.91
C THR A 120 -26.53 -3.78 13.27
N GLU A 121 -25.82 -3.36 14.32
CA GLU A 121 -26.04 -3.86 15.68
C GLU A 121 -27.46 -3.57 16.20
N ASN A 122 -28.09 -2.53 15.69
CA ASN A 122 -29.48 -2.14 16.05
C ASN A 122 -30.54 -2.94 15.28
N TYR A 123 -30.13 -3.79 14.31
CA TYR A 123 -31.03 -4.54 13.45
C TYR A 123 -30.86 -6.07 13.63
N PRO A 124 -31.61 -6.70 14.56
CA PRO A 124 -31.47 -8.14 14.86
C PRO A 124 -31.62 -9.05 13.64
N GLU A 125 -32.39 -8.62 12.65
CA GLU A 125 -32.62 -9.36 11.39
C GLU A 125 -31.32 -9.55 10.60
N LEU A 126 -30.40 -8.58 10.64
CA LEU A 126 -29.11 -8.67 9.99
C LEU A 126 -28.18 -9.65 10.70
N LYS A 127 -28.25 -9.74 12.03
CA LYS A 127 -27.43 -10.67 12.82
C LYS A 127 -27.73 -12.15 12.52
N THR A 128 -28.91 -12.43 11.98
CA THR A 128 -29.32 -13.79 11.59
C THR A 128 -29.25 -14.02 10.08
N ASN A 129 -28.96 -12.97 9.30
CA ASN A 129 -28.88 -13.06 7.85
C ASN A 129 -27.54 -13.64 7.41
N GLN A 130 -27.55 -14.86 6.87
CA GLN A 130 -26.33 -15.57 6.47
C GLN A 130 -25.52 -14.83 5.39
N ASN A 131 -26.19 -14.13 4.45
CA ASN A 131 -25.50 -13.35 3.43
C ASN A 131 -24.76 -12.15 4.03
N PHE A 132 -25.39 -11.48 5.02
CA PHE A 132 -24.75 -10.38 5.73
C PHE A 132 -23.51 -10.86 6.51
N LEU A 133 -23.64 -11.94 7.27
CA LEU A 133 -22.53 -12.51 8.03
C LEU A 133 -21.37 -12.92 7.11
N ALA A 134 -21.66 -13.58 6.00
CA ALA A 134 -20.62 -13.95 5.03
C ALA A 134 -19.92 -12.75 4.43
N LEU A 135 -20.63 -11.66 4.10
CA LEU A 135 -20.06 -10.42 3.59
C LEU A 135 -19.25 -9.69 4.66
N GLN A 136 -19.69 -9.71 5.91
CA GLN A 136 -18.94 -9.16 7.03
C GLN A 136 -17.61 -9.89 7.23
N ASP A 137 -17.64 -11.22 7.29
CA ASP A 137 -16.42 -12.06 7.42
C ASP A 137 -15.46 -11.83 6.26
N GLU A 138 -15.98 -11.70 5.04
CA GLU A 138 -15.16 -11.43 3.85
C GLU A 138 -14.53 -10.03 3.89
N LEU A 139 -15.29 -9.03 4.36
CA LEU A 139 -14.76 -7.67 4.54
C LEU A 139 -13.69 -7.63 5.61
N GLU A 140 -13.91 -8.22 6.78
CA GLU A 140 -12.93 -8.30 7.86
C GLU A 140 -11.66 -9.03 7.41
N GLY A 141 -11.81 -10.15 6.70
CA GLY A 141 -10.69 -10.87 6.10
C GLY A 141 -9.92 -10.02 5.10
N THR A 142 -10.61 -9.17 4.33
CA THR A 142 -9.99 -8.26 3.36
C THR A 142 -9.25 -7.13 4.06
N GLU A 143 -9.80 -6.52 5.10
CA GLU A 143 -9.11 -5.50 5.92
C GLU A 143 -7.84 -6.03 6.57
N ASN A 144 -7.87 -7.25 7.09
CA ASN A 144 -6.69 -7.90 7.64
C ASN A 144 -5.60 -8.14 6.58
N ARG A 145 -6.00 -8.51 5.34
CA ARG A 145 -5.06 -8.65 4.22
C ARG A 145 -4.50 -7.30 3.79
N ILE A 146 -5.34 -6.24 3.70
CA ILE A 146 -4.88 -4.88 3.41
C ILE A 146 -3.79 -4.46 4.41
N SER A 147 -4.03 -4.65 5.70
CA SER A 147 -3.04 -4.34 6.73
C SER A 147 -1.73 -5.12 6.54
N THR A 148 -1.83 -6.41 6.22
CA THR A 148 -0.68 -7.28 5.97
C THR A 148 0.11 -6.84 4.74
N GLU A 149 -0.57 -6.56 3.62
CA GLU A 149 0.10 -6.17 2.38
C GLU A 149 0.68 -4.74 2.46
N ARG A 150 0.05 -3.82 3.20
CA ARG A 150 0.63 -2.49 3.52
C ARG A 150 1.94 -2.64 4.30
N LYS A 151 1.99 -3.53 5.29
CA LYS A 151 3.22 -3.82 6.04
C LYS A 151 4.31 -4.38 5.13
N ARG A 152 3.99 -5.38 4.31
CA ARG A 152 4.94 -5.98 3.36
C ARG A 152 5.47 -4.95 2.37
N TYR A 153 4.59 -4.08 1.87
CA TYR A 153 4.98 -2.96 1.00
C TYR A 153 5.98 -2.05 1.72
N ASN A 154 5.70 -1.64 2.96
CA ASN A 154 6.60 -0.79 3.72
C ASN A 154 7.96 -1.45 3.95
N ASP A 155 8.00 -2.76 4.22
CA ASP A 155 9.24 -3.52 4.42
C ASP A 155 10.10 -3.53 3.14
N ILE A 156 9.49 -3.68 1.97
CA ILE A 156 10.20 -3.68 0.68
C ILE A 156 10.60 -2.26 0.29
N ALA A 157 9.71 -1.28 0.44
CA ALA A 157 10.00 0.13 0.21
C ALA A 157 11.16 0.62 1.09
N GLN A 158 11.25 0.16 2.35
CA GLN A 158 12.36 0.47 3.24
C GLN A 158 13.69 -0.07 2.70
N LYS A 159 13.72 -1.31 2.23
CA LYS A 159 14.92 -1.90 1.61
C LYS A 159 15.36 -1.10 0.40
N PHE A 160 14.43 -0.83 -0.52
CA PHE A 160 14.69 -0.02 -1.71
C PHE A 160 15.20 1.37 -1.34
N ASN A 161 14.49 2.11 -0.49
CA ASN A 161 14.86 3.45 -0.05
C ASN A 161 16.21 3.50 0.66
N SER A 162 16.57 2.42 1.35
CA SER A 162 17.89 2.28 1.99
C SER A 162 18.98 2.11 0.93
N GLU A 163 18.78 1.23 -0.05
CA GLU A 163 19.79 0.94 -1.09
C GLU A 163 20.04 2.13 -2.02
N ILE A 164 19.01 2.89 -2.42
CA ILE A 164 19.21 4.09 -3.25
C ILE A 164 19.96 5.22 -2.53
N ARG A 165 20.06 5.19 -1.19
CA ARG A 165 20.75 6.18 -0.39
C ARG A 165 22.14 5.76 0.08
N LYS A 166 22.43 4.45 0.10
CA LYS A 166 23.75 3.92 0.47
C LYS A 166 24.75 4.10 -0.67
N TRP A 167 26.02 4.28 -0.32
CA TRP A 167 27.11 4.20 -1.30
C TRP A 167 27.39 2.72 -1.61
N PRO A 168 27.61 2.32 -2.87
CA PRO A 168 27.62 3.13 -4.09
C PRO A 168 26.24 3.25 -4.79
N GLY A 169 25.15 2.68 -4.27
CA GLY A 169 23.81 2.71 -4.85
C GLY A 169 23.33 4.13 -5.20
N VAL A 170 23.63 5.13 -4.36
CA VAL A 170 23.25 6.54 -4.59
C VAL A 170 23.74 7.11 -5.92
N MET A 171 24.87 6.65 -6.42
CA MET A 171 25.41 7.09 -7.71
C MET A 171 24.60 6.54 -8.89
N PHE A 172 24.13 5.31 -8.77
CA PHE A 172 23.31 4.64 -9.79
C PHE A 172 21.88 5.16 -9.73
N ALA A 173 21.31 5.29 -8.54
CA ALA A 173 19.95 5.77 -8.32
C ALA A 173 19.72 7.14 -9.00
N GLY A 174 20.65 8.09 -8.86
CA GLY A 174 20.56 9.39 -9.51
C GLY A 174 20.55 9.30 -11.05
N LYS A 175 21.38 8.41 -11.63
CA LYS A 175 21.41 8.19 -13.09
C LYS A 175 20.17 7.48 -13.61
N MET A 176 19.56 6.62 -12.82
CA MET A 176 18.35 5.88 -13.16
C MET A 176 17.06 6.70 -12.88
N GLY A 177 17.17 7.87 -12.26
CA GLY A 177 16.00 8.68 -11.87
C GLY A 177 15.17 8.08 -10.75
N LEU A 178 15.75 7.15 -9.97
CA LEU A 178 15.04 6.49 -8.87
C LEU A 178 14.81 7.47 -7.71
N LYS A 179 13.56 7.49 -7.23
CA LYS A 179 13.15 8.30 -6.08
C LYS A 179 12.75 7.40 -4.92
N ALA A 180 12.81 7.94 -3.71
CA ALA A 180 12.31 7.24 -2.54
C ALA A 180 10.82 6.96 -2.69
N LYS A 181 10.41 5.75 -2.32
CA LYS A 181 9.00 5.34 -2.31
C LYS A 181 8.35 5.79 -1.01
N PRO A 182 7.13 6.34 -1.05
CA PRO A 182 6.40 6.71 0.15
C PRO A 182 6.01 5.48 0.99
N TYR A 183 5.74 5.70 2.27
CA TYR A 183 5.30 4.65 3.19
C TYR A 183 3.85 4.84 3.59
N PHE A 184 3.13 3.74 3.78
CA PHE A 184 1.90 3.77 4.52
C PHE A 184 2.16 4.14 5.97
N THR A 185 1.43 5.11 6.48
CA THR A 185 1.47 5.53 7.89
C THR A 185 0.25 4.99 8.64
N ALA A 186 0.34 4.89 9.96
CA ALA A 186 -0.84 4.61 10.78
C ALA A 186 -1.88 5.73 10.61
N ALA A 187 -3.17 5.38 10.61
CA ALA A 187 -4.23 6.38 10.59
C ALA A 187 -4.06 7.35 11.78
N ALA A 188 -4.24 8.66 11.54
CA ALA A 188 -4.03 9.70 12.55
C ALA A 188 -4.84 9.46 13.84
N GLN A 189 -5.96 8.75 13.74
CA GLN A 189 -6.81 8.37 14.88
C GLN A 189 -6.21 7.25 15.74
N ALA A 190 -5.30 6.44 15.23
CA ALA A 190 -4.63 5.38 15.98
C ALA A 190 -3.55 5.90 16.94
N SER A 191 -3.14 7.15 16.81
CA SER A 191 -2.12 7.79 17.67
C SER A 191 -2.68 8.31 19.00
N THR A 192 -4.01 8.42 19.13
CA THR A 192 -4.67 8.79 20.39
C THR A 192 -5.20 7.53 21.07
N ALA A 193 -4.44 7.01 22.05
CA ALA A 193 -4.97 5.97 22.92
C ALA A 193 -6.26 6.46 23.59
N PRO A 194 -7.35 5.67 23.61
CA PRO A 194 -8.56 6.07 24.34
C PRO A 194 -8.20 6.26 25.82
N ALA A 195 -8.53 7.44 26.36
CA ALA A 195 -8.39 7.70 27.80
C ALA A 195 -9.36 6.78 28.53
N VAL A 196 -8.84 5.75 29.19
CA VAL A 196 -9.63 4.92 30.10
C VAL A 196 -9.88 5.74 31.35
N GLN A 197 -11.10 6.23 31.52
CA GLN A 197 -11.57 6.79 32.79
C GLN A 197 -12.14 5.65 33.62
N PHE A 198 -11.53 5.39 34.77
CA PHE A 198 -12.02 4.46 35.78
C PHE A 198 -13.01 5.18 36.70
#